data_4e55f67511ffafed1a8e85575704f99e
#
_entry.id   4e55f67511ffafed1a8e85575704f99e
#
_cell.length_a   1.000
_cell.length_b   1.000
_cell.length_c   1.000
_cell.angle_alpha   90.00
_cell.angle_beta   90.00
_cell.angle_gamma   90.00
#
_symmetry.space_group_name_H-M   'P 1'
#
loop_
_entity.id
_entity.type
_entity.pdbx_description
1 polymer ?
#
loop_
_entity_poly.entity_id
_entity_poly.type
_entity_poly.pdbx_seq_one_letter_code
_entity_poly.pdbx_strand_id
1 'polypeptide(L)'
;IINTLGIDDLNSYNEAILEVIKAYNSSEDLKINVANSIWLNSDYYKGYDVDFSQEYKDLIADFYEGVAGKVENQNAVKTINDWISDKTNGRIDDVIKDPKFLATLINTVYFKGEWKSKFSPQNTKKADFTDANGEVKAIDFMNQTSYFDYFENEFMQMVRLPYKGDEFSMYIVLSDDANANFDSYVDEMSRMYVDVRVPKFKTEFEIKLKEVLKSSGIARAFSNTAQ
;
A
#
# COMPACT_ATOMS: atom_id res chain seq x y z
N ILE A 1 15.13 14.65 5.00
CA ILE A 1 14.54 13.31 4.78
C ILE A 1 15.23 12.28 5.67
N ILE A 2 16.55 12.11 5.59
CA ILE A 2 17.31 11.12 6.38
C ILE A 2 17.01 11.29 7.87
N ASN A 3 17.15 12.49 8.41
CA ASN A 3 16.85 12.78 9.82
C ASN A 3 15.36 12.53 10.17
N THR A 4 14.44 12.80 9.24
CA THR A 4 13.00 12.60 9.44
C THR A 4 12.64 11.12 9.52
N LEU A 5 13.37 10.29 8.79
CA LEU A 5 13.18 8.83 8.75
C LEU A 5 14.00 8.10 9.81
N GLY A 6 14.86 8.81 10.57
CA GLY A 6 15.74 8.20 11.57
C GLY A 6 16.82 7.29 10.95
N ILE A 7 17.27 7.63 9.73
CA ILE A 7 18.27 6.83 9.01
C ILE A 7 19.67 7.33 9.41
N ASP A 8 20.46 6.47 10.03
CA ASP A 8 21.85 6.76 10.41
C ASP A 8 22.82 6.49 9.27
N ASP A 9 22.63 5.41 8.54
CA ASP A 9 23.43 5.02 7.37
C ASP A 9 22.55 4.72 6.16
N LEU A 10 22.67 5.54 5.12
CA LEU A 10 21.86 5.43 3.91
C LEU A 10 22.14 4.14 3.12
N ASN A 11 23.39 3.66 3.11
CA ASN A 11 23.74 2.47 2.35
C ASN A 11 23.11 1.23 2.98
N SER A 12 23.28 1.05 4.28
CA SER A 12 22.63 -0.04 5.02
C SER A 12 21.09 0.00 4.92
N TYR A 13 20.51 1.22 4.91
CA TYR A 13 19.08 1.39 4.70
C TYR A 13 18.66 0.94 3.30
N ASN A 14 19.38 1.36 2.25
CA ASN A 14 19.08 0.98 0.87
C ASN A 14 19.18 -0.54 0.68
N GLU A 15 20.20 -1.18 1.23
CA GLU A 15 20.34 -2.65 1.21
C GLU A 15 19.16 -3.36 1.89
N ALA A 16 18.75 -2.89 3.07
CA ALA A 16 17.61 -3.44 3.78
C ALA A 16 16.29 -3.28 3.01
N ILE A 17 16.07 -2.12 2.38
CA ILE A 17 14.89 -1.90 1.53
C ILE A 17 14.89 -2.84 0.32
N LEU A 18 16.03 -3.03 -0.32
CA LEU A 18 16.15 -3.96 -1.45
C LEU A 18 15.80 -5.40 -1.04
N GLU A 19 16.29 -5.86 0.11
CA GLU A 19 15.96 -7.18 0.64
C GLU A 19 14.45 -7.34 0.87
N VAL A 20 13.81 -6.34 1.45
CA VAL A 20 12.36 -6.33 1.68
C VAL A 20 11.58 -6.36 0.36
N ILE A 21 11.93 -5.51 -0.61
CA ILE A 21 11.27 -5.47 -1.92
C ILE A 21 11.42 -6.83 -2.64
N LYS A 22 12.64 -7.39 -2.65
CA LYS A 22 12.89 -8.70 -3.26
C LYS A 22 12.10 -9.81 -2.59
N ALA A 23 12.08 -9.84 -1.25
CA ALA A 23 11.30 -10.83 -0.51
C ALA A 23 9.82 -10.77 -0.88
N TYR A 24 9.25 -9.56 -0.98
CA TYR A 24 7.85 -9.39 -1.36
C TYR A 24 7.58 -9.80 -2.82
N ASN A 25 8.41 -9.34 -3.74
CA ASN A 25 8.21 -9.60 -5.17
C ASN A 25 8.49 -11.07 -5.56
N SER A 26 9.21 -11.83 -4.74
CA SER A 26 9.53 -13.25 -4.98
C SER A 26 8.61 -14.25 -4.30
N SER A 27 7.61 -13.82 -3.54
CA SER A 27 6.68 -14.74 -2.87
C SER A 27 5.91 -15.60 -3.87
N GLU A 28 6.00 -16.92 -3.72
CA GLU A 28 5.31 -17.89 -4.60
C GLU A 28 3.82 -18.02 -4.25
N ASP A 29 3.47 -17.85 -2.99
CA ASP A 29 2.12 -18.05 -2.47
C ASP A 29 1.25 -16.78 -2.55
N LEU A 30 1.88 -15.62 -2.65
CA LEU A 30 1.24 -14.32 -2.75
C LEU A 30 1.72 -13.57 -4.00
N LYS A 31 0.83 -12.85 -4.64
CA LYS A 31 1.22 -11.88 -5.66
C LYS A 31 1.36 -10.53 -4.98
N ILE A 32 2.59 -10.18 -4.64
CA ILE A 32 2.94 -8.84 -4.16
C ILE A 32 3.81 -8.19 -5.22
N ASN A 33 3.54 -6.94 -5.53
CA ASN A 33 4.40 -6.15 -6.40
C ASN A 33 4.51 -4.76 -5.79
N VAL A 34 5.70 -4.43 -5.32
CA VAL A 34 6.08 -3.10 -4.86
C VAL A 34 6.94 -2.47 -5.94
N ALA A 35 6.52 -1.34 -6.47
CA ALA A 35 7.27 -0.66 -7.51
C ALA A 35 7.31 0.85 -7.27
N ASN A 36 8.45 1.45 -7.58
CA ASN A 36 8.74 2.86 -7.35
C ASN A 36 9.06 3.56 -8.65
N SER A 37 8.66 4.81 -8.80
CA SER A 37 9.13 5.63 -9.91
C SER A 37 9.20 7.11 -9.56
N ILE A 38 10.09 7.79 -10.24
CA ILE A 38 10.17 9.25 -10.26
C ILE A 38 10.21 9.72 -11.72
N TRP A 39 9.36 10.66 -12.05
CA TRP A 39 9.23 11.19 -13.41
C TRP A 39 9.51 12.66 -13.43
N LEU A 40 10.38 13.08 -14.34
CA LEU A 40 10.72 14.48 -14.61
C LEU A 40 9.96 14.93 -15.86
N ASN A 41 9.27 16.07 -15.79
CA ASN A 41 8.59 16.62 -16.95
C ASN A 41 9.50 17.66 -17.62
N SER A 42 10.07 17.31 -18.78
CA SER A 42 11.05 18.12 -19.48
C SER A 42 10.49 19.44 -20.04
N ASP A 43 9.17 19.55 -20.27
CA ASP A 43 8.56 20.77 -20.79
C ASP A 43 8.65 21.96 -19.83
N TYR A 44 8.83 21.70 -18.54
CA TYR A 44 9.03 22.75 -17.55
C TYR A 44 10.43 23.33 -17.51
N TYR A 45 11.40 22.68 -18.18
CA TYR A 45 12.80 23.06 -18.20
C TYR A 45 13.23 23.58 -19.57
N LYS A 46 12.34 24.34 -20.25
CA LYS A 46 12.55 24.85 -21.60
C LYS A 46 13.89 25.56 -21.74
N GLY A 47 14.69 25.09 -22.68
CA GLY A 47 16.05 25.62 -22.95
C GLY A 47 17.16 24.92 -22.19
N TYR A 48 16.84 23.94 -21.35
CA TYR A 48 17.82 23.12 -20.64
C TYR A 48 17.52 21.64 -20.92
N ASP A 49 18.55 20.87 -21.24
CA ASP A 49 18.44 19.41 -21.29
C ASP A 49 18.58 18.87 -19.86
N VAL A 50 17.45 18.77 -19.18
CA VAL A 50 17.40 18.29 -17.79
C VAL A 50 17.02 16.83 -17.77
N ASP A 51 17.81 16.03 -17.10
CA ASP A 51 17.52 14.62 -16.82
C ASP A 51 18.11 14.23 -15.45
N PHE A 52 17.71 13.11 -14.92
CA PHE A 52 18.37 12.51 -13.78
C PHE A 52 19.79 12.08 -14.14
N SER A 53 20.72 12.23 -13.20
CA SER A 53 22.08 11.69 -13.39
C SER A 53 22.02 10.16 -13.53
N GLN A 54 22.98 9.57 -14.25
CA GLN A 54 23.03 8.12 -14.39
C GLN A 54 23.18 7.43 -13.03
N GLU A 55 24.01 7.98 -12.15
CA GLU A 55 24.19 7.49 -10.78
C GLU A 55 22.86 7.41 -10.00
N TYR A 56 21.99 8.43 -10.13
CA TYR A 56 20.69 8.42 -9.50
C TYR A 56 19.73 7.39 -10.12
N LYS A 57 19.77 7.23 -11.46
CA LYS A 57 18.97 6.20 -12.16
C LYS A 57 19.39 4.81 -11.71
N ASP A 58 20.70 4.58 -11.62
CA ASP A 58 21.25 3.29 -11.17
C ASP A 58 20.86 3.03 -9.70
N LEU A 59 20.94 4.01 -8.82
CA LEU A 59 20.51 3.88 -7.42
C LEU A 59 19.03 3.50 -7.31
N ILE A 60 18.16 4.17 -8.07
CA ILE A 60 16.72 3.87 -8.05
C ILE A 60 16.43 2.48 -8.62
N ALA A 61 17.13 2.06 -9.65
CA ALA A 61 17.00 0.73 -10.23
C ALA A 61 17.53 -0.37 -9.28
N ASP A 62 18.72 -0.17 -8.72
CA ASP A 62 19.44 -1.19 -7.96
C ASP A 62 18.83 -1.45 -6.58
N PHE A 63 18.37 -0.42 -5.88
CA PHE A 63 17.90 -0.54 -4.50
C PHE A 63 16.38 -0.49 -4.33
N TYR A 64 15.65 0.10 -5.29
CA TYR A 64 14.21 0.29 -5.17
C TYR A 64 13.39 -0.42 -6.26
N GLU A 65 14.06 -1.21 -7.13
CA GLU A 65 13.45 -1.81 -8.33
C GLU A 65 12.61 -0.78 -9.11
N GLY A 66 13.10 0.46 -9.12
CA GLY A 66 12.36 1.62 -9.56
C GLY A 66 12.78 2.16 -10.92
N VAL A 67 12.05 3.15 -11.38
CA VAL A 67 12.30 3.87 -12.63
C VAL A 67 12.49 5.36 -12.34
N ALA A 68 13.61 5.93 -12.81
CA ALA A 68 13.78 7.37 -12.89
C ALA A 68 13.70 7.79 -14.37
N GLY A 69 12.54 8.32 -14.78
CA GLY A 69 12.21 8.58 -16.17
C GLY A 69 11.96 10.06 -16.49
N LYS A 70 12.02 10.39 -17.78
CA LYS A 70 11.70 11.70 -18.33
C LYS A 70 10.49 11.60 -19.26
N VAL A 71 9.56 12.53 -19.14
CA VAL A 71 8.34 12.63 -19.96
C VAL A 71 8.13 14.06 -20.44
N GLU A 72 7.31 14.22 -21.46
CA GLU A 72 6.82 15.50 -21.99
C GLU A 72 5.31 15.59 -21.74
N ASN A 73 4.74 16.81 -21.65
CA ASN A 73 3.31 17.02 -21.39
C ASN A 73 2.40 16.16 -22.28
N GLN A 74 2.75 16.02 -23.56
CA GLN A 74 1.93 15.30 -24.55
C GLN A 74 1.80 13.81 -24.26
N ASN A 75 2.76 13.20 -23.56
CA ASN A 75 2.76 11.76 -23.29
C ASN A 75 2.80 11.42 -21.79
N ALA A 76 3.01 12.39 -20.90
CA ALA A 76 3.19 12.18 -19.47
C ALA A 76 2.05 11.37 -18.85
N VAL A 77 0.80 11.80 -19.08
CA VAL A 77 -0.39 11.14 -18.52
C VAL A 77 -0.43 9.67 -18.95
N LYS A 78 -0.29 9.43 -20.26
CA LYS A 78 -0.34 8.06 -20.79
C LYS A 78 0.81 7.20 -20.28
N THR A 79 2.04 7.69 -20.40
CA THR A 79 3.25 6.91 -20.03
C THR A 79 3.23 6.51 -18.55
N ILE A 80 2.85 7.43 -17.67
CA ILE A 80 2.84 7.17 -16.24
C ILE A 80 1.68 6.27 -15.85
N ASN A 81 0.47 6.50 -16.40
CA ASN A 81 -0.67 5.64 -16.09
C ASN A 81 -0.49 4.22 -16.65
N ASP A 82 0.09 4.06 -17.84
CA ASP A 82 0.45 2.75 -18.38
C ASP A 82 1.43 2.01 -17.45
N TRP A 83 2.45 2.70 -16.93
CA TRP A 83 3.39 2.13 -15.97
C TRP A 83 2.68 1.71 -14.67
N ILE A 84 1.80 2.56 -14.12
CA ILE A 84 1.02 2.24 -12.92
C ILE A 84 0.14 1.00 -13.17
N SER A 85 -0.55 0.98 -14.29
CA SER A 85 -1.42 -0.14 -14.68
C SER A 85 -0.63 -1.45 -14.79
N ASP A 86 0.53 -1.43 -15.44
CA ASP A 86 1.43 -2.59 -15.52
C ASP A 86 1.83 -3.09 -14.13
N LYS A 87 2.30 -2.20 -13.26
CA LYS A 87 2.76 -2.55 -11.91
C LYS A 87 1.64 -3.00 -10.97
N THR A 88 0.40 -2.65 -11.27
CA THR A 88 -0.79 -3.02 -10.47
C THR A 88 -1.67 -4.08 -11.14
N ASN A 89 -1.17 -4.78 -12.17
CA ASN A 89 -1.92 -5.77 -12.94
C ASN A 89 -3.28 -5.25 -13.45
N GLY A 90 -3.31 -4.02 -13.97
CA GLY A 90 -4.50 -3.37 -14.50
C GLY A 90 -5.55 -2.97 -13.43
N ARG A 91 -5.16 -2.89 -12.17
CA ARG A 91 -6.09 -2.53 -11.08
C ARG A 91 -6.20 -1.02 -10.87
N ILE A 92 -5.14 -0.31 -11.21
CA ILE A 92 -5.08 1.15 -11.11
C ILE A 92 -4.58 1.66 -12.45
N ASP A 93 -5.35 2.52 -13.13
CA ASP A 93 -5.06 2.93 -14.50
C ASP A 93 -5.27 4.43 -14.77
N ASP A 94 -5.83 5.21 -13.85
CA ASP A 94 -6.16 6.63 -14.07
C ASP A 94 -5.79 7.51 -12.87
N VAL A 95 -4.50 7.51 -12.49
CA VAL A 95 -3.99 8.29 -11.34
C VAL A 95 -3.58 9.70 -11.76
N ILE A 96 -2.79 9.80 -12.82
CA ILE A 96 -2.33 11.09 -13.34
C ILE A 96 -3.33 11.60 -14.38
N LYS A 97 -3.94 12.76 -14.11
CA LYS A 97 -4.93 13.39 -14.98
C LYS A 97 -4.43 14.67 -15.62
N ASP A 98 -3.44 15.32 -15.01
CA ASP A 98 -2.86 16.58 -15.48
C ASP A 98 -1.34 16.42 -15.60
N PRO A 99 -0.73 16.71 -16.77
CA PRO A 99 0.72 16.63 -16.95
C PRO A 99 1.49 17.79 -16.29
N LYS A 100 0.82 18.72 -15.63
CA LYS A 100 1.41 19.92 -15.03
C LYS A 100 2.13 19.63 -13.71
N PHE A 101 3.32 19.04 -13.82
CA PHE A 101 4.23 18.83 -12.69
C PHE A 101 5.68 19.05 -13.14
N LEU A 102 6.54 19.46 -12.22
CA LEU A 102 7.99 19.51 -12.43
C LEU A 102 8.60 18.11 -12.35
N ALA A 103 8.27 17.43 -11.25
CA ALA A 103 8.59 16.04 -11.01
C ALA A 103 7.45 15.39 -10.22
N THR A 104 7.24 14.09 -10.39
CA THR A 104 6.29 13.30 -9.60
C THR A 104 6.92 12.00 -9.15
N LEU A 105 6.69 11.66 -7.89
CA LEU A 105 7.11 10.38 -7.30
C LEU A 105 5.87 9.51 -7.17
N ILE A 106 6.01 8.25 -7.54
CA ILE A 106 4.93 7.28 -7.49
C ILE A 106 5.44 6.01 -6.83
N ASN A 107 4.73 5.55 -5.84
CA ASN A 107 4.89 4.22 -5.28
C ASN A 107 3.61 3.44 -5.56
N THR A 108 3.75 2.20 -6.01
CA THR A 108 2.63 1.29 -6.19
C THR A 108 2.84 0.05 -5.33
N VAL A 109 1.77 -0.41 -4.71
CA VAL A 109 1.74 -1.68 -4.02
C VAL A 109 0.54 -2.47 -4.57
N TYR A 110 0.83 -3.61 -5.16
CA TYR A 110 -0.18 -4.58 -5.53
C TYR A 110 -0.08 -5.79 -4.62
N PHE A 111 -1.20 -6.20 -4.04
CA PHE A 111 -1.28 -7.37 -3.18
C PHE A 111 -2.47 -8.23 -3.59
N LYS A 112 -2.23 -9.52 -3.79
CA LYS A 112 -3.28 -10.52 -3.98
C LYS A 112 -2.88 -11.81 -3.29
N GLY A 113 -3.63 -12.20 -2.26
CA GLY A 113 -3.41 -13.42 -1.50
C GLY A 113 -4.66 -14.31 -1.45
N GLU A 114 -4.45 -15.60 -1.39
CA GLU A 114 -5.47 -16.57 -1.03
C GLU A 114 -5.41 -16.84 0.47
N TRP A 115 -6.57 -16.96 1.12
CA TRP A 115 -6.61 -17.36 2.52
C TRP A 115 -6.01 -18.77 2.71
N LYS A 116 -5.21 -18.97 3.74
CA LYS A 116 -4.74 -20.31 4.14
C LYS A 116 -5.92 -21.25 4.38
N SER A 117 -6.93 -20.75 5.07
CA SER A 117 -8.20 -21.43 5.29
C SER A 117 -9.30 -20.68 4.52
N LYS A 118 -9.68 -21.21 3.34
CA LYS A 118 -10.61 -20.55 2.44
C LYS A 118 -12.03 -20.55 3.01
N PHE A 119 -12.70 -19.42 2.93
CA PHE A 119 -14.14 -19.36 3.17
C PHE A 119 -14.88 -20.09 2.06
N SER A 120 -15.72 -21.06 2.43
CA SER A 120 -16.56 -21.75 1.45
C SER A 120 -17.63 -20.81 0.89
N PRO A 121 -17.77 -20.68 -0.45
CA PRO A 121 -18.83 -19.88 -1.05
C PRO A 121 -20.24 -20.29 -0.60
N GLN A 122 -20.45 -21.57 -0.28
CA GLN A 122 -21.74 -22.10 0.21
C GLN A 122 -22.12 -21.57 1.58
N ASN A 123 -21.13 -21.13 2.38
CA ASN A 123 -21.32 -20.55 3.70
C ASN A 123 -21.47 -19.01 3.64
N THR A 124 -21.36 -18.42 2.45
CA THR A 124 -21.60 -16.99 2.28
C THR A 124 -23.11 -16.72 2.34
N LYS A 125 -23.54 -15.85 3.25
CA LYS A 125 -24.96 -15.53 3.48
C LYS A 125 -25.14 -14.03 3.56
N LYS A 126 -26.31 -13.56 3.09
CA LYS A 126 -26.70 -12.17 3.30
C LYS A 126 -27.10 -11.95 4.76
N ALA A 127 -26.61 -10.86 5.31
CA ALA A 127 -26.98 -10.37 6.63
C ALA A 127 -26.94 -8.83 6.65
N ASP A 128 -27.59 -8.27 7.64
CA ASP A 128 -27.62 -6.82 7.83
C ASP A 128 -26.24 -6.31 8.29
N PHE A 129 -25.80 -5.25 7.65
CA PHE A 129 -24.61 -4.48 8.00
C PHE A 129 -25.01 -3.04 8.23
N THR A 130 -24.71 -2.52 9.39
CA THR A 130 -24.93 -1.10 9.72
C THR A 130 -23.64 -0.33 9.44
N ASP A 131 -23.71 0.64 8.54
CA ASP A 131 -22.55 1.48 8.22
C ASP A 131 -22.35 2.61 9.27
N ALA A 132 -21.27 3.39 9.09
CA ALA A 132 -20.92 4.48 10.01
C ALA A 132 -21.99 5.59 10.10
N ASN A 133 -22.91 5.67 9.15
CA ASN A 133 -24.03 6.62 9.14
C ASN A 133 -25.29 6.04 9.80
N GLY A 134 -25.24 4.80 10.25
CA GLY A 134 -26.38 4.08 10.81
C GLY A 134 -27.31 3.48 9.74
N GLU A 135 -26.95 3.49 8.46
CA GLU A 135 -27.74 2.86 7.41
C GLU A 135 -27.55 1.34 7.42
N VAL A 136 -28.66 0.62 7.38
CA VAL A 136 -28.65 -0.84 7.33
C VAL A 136 -28.72 -1.32 5.88
N LYS A 137 -27.75 -2.16 5.49
CA LYS A 137 -27.65 -2.73 4.14
C LYS A 137 -27.48 -4.25 4.23
N ALA A 138 -28.25 -5.00 3.46
CA ALA A 138 -28.06 -6.45 3.33
C ALA A 138 -26.87 -6.75 2.40
N ILE A 139 -25.77 -7.22 2.97
CA ILE A 139 -24.54 -7.56 2.23
C ILE A 139 -24.15 -9.02 2.45
N ASP A 140 -23.29 -9.53 1.58
CA ASP A 140 -22.80 -10.90 1.69
C ASP A 140 -21.72 -10.99 2.78
N PHE A 141 -21.92 -11.90 3.74
CA PHE A 141 -20.93 -12.26 4.76
C PHE A 141 -20.32 -13.62 4.44
N MET A 142 -19.02 -13.69 4.38
CA MET A 142 -18.26 -14.93 4.37
C MET A 142 -18.23 -15.49 5.78
N ASN A 143 -18.59 -16.76 5.94
CA ASN A 143 -18.68 -17.38 7.26
C ASN A 143 -17.78 -18.61 7.35
N GLN A 144 -17.07 -18.74 8.46
CA GLN A 144 -16.24 -19.90 8.76
C GLN A 144 -16.13 -20.09 10.27
N THR A 145 -16.42 -21.29 10.74
CA THR A 145 -16.19 -21.68 12.15
C THR A 145 -14.99 -22.59 12.20
N SER A 146 -13.93 -22.16 12.89
CA SER A 146 -12.66 -22.91 13.00
C SER A 146 -11.81 -22.37 14.14
N TYR A 147 -10.61 -22.92 14.27
CA TYR A 147 -9.58 -22.38 15.17
C TYR A 147 -8.84 -21.25 14.49
N PHE A 148 -8.87 -20.07 15.14
CA PHE A 148 -8.14 -18.87 14.72
C PHE A 148 -7.33 -18.32 15.89
N ASP A 149 -6.28 -17.57 15.62
CA ASP A 149 -5.70 -16.69 16.61
C ASP A 149 -6.68 -15.53 16.81
N TYR A 150 -7.15 -15.39 18.04
CA TYR A 150 -8.26 -14.50 18.41
C TYR A 150 -7.94 -13.81 19.75
N PHE A 151 -8.43 -12.60 19.89
CA PHE A 151 -8.41 -11.82 21.12
C PHE A 151 -9.74 -11.09 21.28
N GLU A 152 -10.26 -11.01 22.50
CA GLU A 152 -11.37 -10.13 22.85
C GLU A 152 -11.25 -9.58 24.25
N ASN A 153 -11.75 -8.37 24.43
CA ASN A 153 -12.01 -7.74 25.71
C ASN A 153 -13.32 -6.95 25.64
N GLU A 154 -13.61 -6.13 26.64
CA GLU A 154 -14.85 -5.33 26.68
C GLU A 154 -14.97 -4.25 25.58
N PHE A 155 -13.89 -3.91 24.87
CA PHE A 155 -13.83 -2.83 23.89
C PHE A 155 -13.61 -3.29 22.45
N MET A 156 -13.06 -4.51 22.25
CA MET A 156 -12.72 -4.97 20.92
C MET A 156 -12.74 -6.49 20.77
N GLN A 157 -12.88 -6.90 19.52
CA GLN A 157 -12.63 -8.25 19.06
C GLN A 157 -11.59 -8.19 17.92
N MET A 158 -10.62 -9.10 17.91
CA MET A 158 -9.60 -9.18 16.89
C MET A 158 -9.38 -10.62 16.44
N VAL A 159 -9.35 -10.86 15.13
CA VAL A 159 -9.07 -12.16 14.53
C VAL A 159 -7.94 -12.05 13.52
N ARG A 160 -7.01 -13.01 13.54
CA ARG A 160 -5.96 -13.16 12.55
C ARG A 160 -6.37 -14.15 11.48
N LEU A 161 -6.35 -13.73 10.23
CA LEU A 161 -6.62 -14.54 9.05
C LEU A 161 -5.32 -14.69 8.24
N PRO A 162 -4.60 -15.82 8.36
CA PRO A 162 -3.39 -16.05 7.59
C PRO A 162 -3.70 -16.21 6.09
N TYR A 163 -2.83 -15.68 5.26
CA TYR A 163 -2.77 -16.04 3.84
C TYR A 163 -2.02 -17.36 3.65
N LYS A 164 -2.16 -17.95 2.46
CA LYS A 164 -1.38 -19.12 2.06
C LYS A 164 0.12 -18.78 2.16
N GLY A 165 0.92 -19.74 2.63
CA GLY A 165 2.35 -19.56 2.92
C GLY A 165 2.67 -19.07 4.34
N ASP A 166 1.71 -18.56 5.10
CA ASP A 166 1.85 -18.05 6.48
C ASP A 166 2.75 -16.82 6.67
N GLU A 167 3.36 -16.29 5.62
CA GLU A 167 4.22 -15.12 5.69
C GLU A 167 3.44 -13.83 6.02
N PHE A 168 2.18 -13.76 5.56
CA PHE A 168 1.31 -12.62 5.75
C PHE A 168 -0.01 -13.01 6.38
N SER A 169 -0.60 -12.08 7.09
CA SER A 169 -1.91 -12.25 7.70
C SER A 169 -2.70 -10.95 7.65
N MET A 170 -4.02 -11.05 7.52
CA MET A 170 -4.92 -9.93 7.74
C MET A 170 -5.43 -10.00 9.19
N TYR A 171 -5.33 -8.89 9.89
CA TYR A 171 -5.98 -8.71 11.18
C TYR A 171 -7.26 -7.93 10.97
N ILE A 172 -8.37 -8.48 11.40
CA ILE A 172 -9.67 -7.80 11.39
C ILE A 172 -10.01 -7.45 12.82
N VAL A 173 -10.22 -6.17 13.04
CA VAL A 173 -10.53 -5.61 14.37
C VAL A 173 -11.93 -5.01 14.31
N LEU A 174 -12.78 -5.41 15.25
CA LEU A 174 -14.06 -4.79 15.53
C LEU A 174 -13.91 -4.05 16.87
N SER A 175 -13.93 -2.73 16.82
CA SER A 175 -13.77 -1.86 18.00
C SER A 175 -14.64 -0.62 17.86
N ASP A 176 -15.06 -0.09 18.99
CA ASP A 176 -15.77 1.21 19.06
C ASP A 176 -14.80 2.39 18.84
N ASP A 177 -13.49 2.19 19.05
CA ASP A 177 -12.44 3.17 18.77
C ASP A 177 -11.61 2.74 17.55
N ALA A 178 -11.86 3.38 16.42
CA ALA A 178 -11.12 3.13 15.17
C ALA A 178 -9.64 3.57 15.23
N ASN A 179 -9.24 4.36 16.23
CA ASN A 179 -7.88 4.84 16.42
C ASN A 179 -7.12 4.06 17.51
N ALA A 180 -7.74 3.04 18.10
CA ALA A 180 -7.08 2.21 19.10
C ALA A 180 -5.80 1.60 18.54
N ASN A 181 -4.72 1.63 19.30
CA ASN A 181 -3.50 0.90 18.96
C ASN A 181 -3.70 -0.57 19.30
N PHE A 182 -3.98 -1.39 18.29
CA PHE A 182 -4.21 -2.84 18.47
C PHE A 182 -2.93 -3.67 18.32
N ASP A 183 -1.81 -3.09 17.92
CA ASP A 183 -0.55 -3.82 17.78
C ASP A 183 -0.11 -4.43 19.11
N SER A 184 -0.39 -3.74 20.23
CA SER A 184 -0.09 -4.25 21.58
C SER A 184 -0.86 -5.51 21.97
N TYR A 185 -1.98 -5.81 21.31
CA TYR A 185 -2.80 -6.99 21.60
C TYR A 185 -2.50 -8.19 20.70
N VAL A 186 -1.64 -8.01 19.69
CA VAL A 186 -1.26 -9.12 18.77
C VAL A 186 -0.60 -10.27 19.55
N ASP A 187 0.25 -9.94 20.52
CA ASP A 187 0.95 -10.93 21.36
C ASP A 187 0.02 -11.58 22.41
N GLU A 188 -1.15 -10.99 22.66
CA GLU A 188 -2.15 -11.53 23.60
C GLU A 188 -3.14 -12.49 22.91
N MET A 189 -3.08 -12.58 21.57
CA MET A 189 -3.97 -13.48 20.81
C MET A 189 -3.69 -14.94 21.18
N SER A 190 -4.75 -15.72 21.29
CA SER A 190 -4.68 -17.13 21.55
C SER A 190 -5.51 -17.95 20.57
N ARG A 191 -5.15 -19.22 20.41
CA ARG A 191 -5.85 -20.14 19.50
C ARG A 191 -7.20 -20.54 20.06
N MET A 192 -8.27 -19.99 19.48
CA MET A 192 -9.64 -20.20 19.94
C MET A 192 -10.53 -20.72 18.80
N TYR A 193 -11.55 -21.51 19.18
CA TYR A 193 -12.58 -21.97 18.25
C TYR A 193 -13.69 -20.93 18.15
N VAL A 194 -13.74 -20.20 17.05
CA VAL A 194 -14.64 -19.05 16.86
C VAL A 194 -15.41 -19.12 15.55
N ASP A 195 -16.60 -18.52 15.54
CA ASP A 195 -17.44 -18.33 14.35
C ASP A 195 -17.13 -16.94 13.76
N VAL A 196 -16.33 -16.93 12.69
CA VAL A 196 -15.87 -15.72 12.02
C VAL A 196 -16.82 -15.37 10.89
N ARG A 197 -17.36 -14.15 10.91
CA ARG A 197 -18.23 -13.59 9.89
C ARG A 197 -17.66 -12.27 9.36
N VAL A 198 -17.19 -12.30 8.13
CA VAL A 198 -16.54 -11.16 7.50
C VAL A 198 -17.38 -10.67 6.32
N PRO A 199 -17.79 -9.40 6.30
CA PRO A 199 -18.49 -8.85 5.16
C PRO A 199 -17.59 -8.88 3.93
N LYS A 200 -18.16 -9.19 2.76
CA LYS A 200 -17.47 -8.93 1.49
C LYS A 200 -17.48 -7.43 1.24
N PHE A 201 -16.33 -6.83 1.20
CA PHE A 201 -16.20 -5.39 0.96
C PHE A 201 -15.23 -5.10 -0.17
N LYS A 202 -15.41 -3.97 -0.79
CA LYS A 202 -14.44 -3.29 -1.65
C LYS A 202 -14.26 -1.89 -1.08
N THR A 203 -13.04 -1.50 -0.86
CA THR A 203 -12.71 -0.13 -0.45
C THR A 203 -11.72 0.46 -1.42
N GLU A 204 -11.86 1.75 -1.68
CA GLU A 204 -10.95 2.55 -2.48
C GLU A 204 -10.57 3.78 -1.67
N PHE A 205 -9.30 4.12 -1.69
CA PHE A 205 -8.79 5.26 -0.95
C PHE A 205 -7.77 6.00 -1.79
N GLU A 206 -7.91 7.31 -1.89
CA GLU A 206 -6.98 8.20 -2.56
C GLU A 206 -6.55 9.31 -1.59
N ILE A 207 -5.25 9.56 -1.51
CA ILE A 207 -4.70 10.65 -0.72
C ILE A 207 -3.57 11.36 -1.46
N LYS A 208 -3.57 12.69 -1.40
CA LYS A 208 -2.45 13.52 -1.87
C LYS A 208 -1.45 13.69 -0.75
N LEU A 209 -0.32 13.00 -0.85
CA LEU A 209 0.68 12.93 0.22
C LEU A 209 1.45 14.24 0.47
N LYS A 210 1.39 15.23 -0.42
CA LYS A 210 2.18 16.47 -0.34
C LYS A 210 2.08 17.16 1.03
N GLU A 211 0.88 17.36 1.53
CA GLU A 211 0.69 18.08 2.80
C GLU A 211 1.09 17.20 4.01
N VAL A 212 0.84 15.90 3.93
CA VAL A 212 1.30 14.93 4.94
C VAL A 212 2.83 14.91 5.03
N LEU A 213 3.51 14.83 3.89
CA LEU A 213 4.98 14.82 3.84
C LEU A 213 5.59 16.13 4.33
N LYS A 214 4.96 17.27 4.02
CA LYS A 214 5.39 18.57 4.56
C LYS A 214 5.29 18.63 6.08
N SER A 215 4.19 18.18 6.66
CA SER A 215 3.99 18.17 8.11
C SER A 215 4.94 17.20 8.81
N SER A 216 5.36 16.12 8.12
CA SER A 216 6.36 15.18 8.58
C SER A 216 7.82 15.67 8.44
N GLY A 217 8.05 16.94 8.04
CA GLY A 217 9.38 17.52 7.95
C GLY A 217 10.01 17.53 6.56
N ILE A 218 9.33 17.05 5.50
CA ILE A 218 9.82 17.05 4.11
C ILE A 218 9.32 18.29 3.35
N ALA A 219 9.21 19.44 4.01
CA ALA A 219 8.64 20.65 3.42
C ALA A 219 9.48 21.22 2.26
N ARG A 220 10.83 21.12 2.35
CA ARG A 220 11.76 21.72 1.37
C ARG A 220 11.59 21.14 -0.03
N ALA A 221 11.31 19.85 -0.16
CA ALA A 221 11.09 19.21 -1.46
C ALA A 221 9.89 19.77 -2.24
N PHE A 222 8.96 20.42 -1.55
CA PHE A 222 7.74 21.00 -2.13
C PHE A 222 7.76 22.54 -2.14
N SER A 223 8.91 23.17 -1.88
CA SER A 223 9.06 24.64 -1.90
C SER A 223 9.62 25.10 -3.23
N ASN A 224 9.33 26.38 -3.60
CA ASN A 224 9.87 27.00 -4.78
C ASN A 224 11.41 27.28 -4.68
N THR A 225 11.99 27.03 -3.52
CA THR A 225 13.43 27.20 -3.22
C THR A 225 14.17 25.86 -3.14
N ALA A 226 13.56 24.77 -3.58
CA ALA A 226 14.24 23.49 -3.71
C ALA A 226 15.31 23.60 -4.81
N GLN A 227 16.57 23.65 -4.40
CA GLN A 227 17.76 23.56 -5.25
C GLN A 227 18.39 22.19 -5.07
#